data_6c47bac7307f180190f656e2700e2e35
#
_entry.id   6c47bac7307f180190f656e2700e2e35
#
_cell.length_a   1.000
_cell.length_b   1.000
_cell.length_c   1.000
_cell.angle_alpha   90.00
_cell.angle_beta   90.00
_cell.angle_gamma   90.00
#
_symmetry.space_group_name_H-M   'P 1'
#
loop_
_entity.id
_entity.type
_entity.pdbx_description
1 polymer ?
#
loop_
_entity_poly.entity_id
_entity_poly.type
_entity_poly.pdbx_seq_one_letter_code
_entity_poly.pdbx_strand_id
1 'polypeptide(L)'
;MKIAAAQLSCTPADIPANTERSLALAAEARAQGAELVVFPELTLTGYELEALAADPGLWLADADDPRLDPLRSAGIAVAVNAALRTAGPLPVLATLVYGADGGHVTTYAKQHLYGAEQSVFAAGGSPGRFSLGGIRFSLGVCYDNHFPQLTAGAAADGCRVHLASSLYGTGDGIRERATVYPGIAEEHGLYVVLANHVGPAGPWTGCGRSAVWAPGGALLAEADDRTASVVTAEVAAAGAAAADVATAGTGA
;
A
#
# COMPACT_ATOMS: atom_id res chain seq x y z
N MET A 1 9.84 11.73 8.27
CA MET A 1 8.54 11.65 7.57
C MET A 1 7.65 10.65 8.30
N LYS A 2 6.43 11.04 8.62
CA LYS A 2 5.46 10.11 9.20
C LYS A 2 4.60 9.50 8.08
N ILE A 3 4.47 8.18 8.06
CA ILE A 3 3.70 7.44 7.04
C ILE A 3 2.57 6.68 7.70
N ALA A 4 1.42 6.62 7.04
CA ALA A 4 0.26 5.87 7.48
C ALA A 4 0.02 4.65 6.59
N ALA A 5 -0.28 3.51 7.22
CA ALA A 5 -0.87 2.34 6.57
C ALA A 5 -2.36 2.28 6.90
N ALA A 6 -3.21 2.35 5.89
CA ALA A 6 -4.66 2.24 6.03
C ALA A 6 -5.11 0.78 5.91
N GLN A 7 -6.22 0.46 6.59
CA GLN A 7 -6.99 -0.75 6.33
C GLN A 7 -8.48 -0.42 6.26
N LEU A 8 -9.19 -1.06 5.34
CA LEU A 8 -10.63 -0.90 5.20
C LEU A 8 -11.26 -2.13 4.57
N SER A 9 -12.57 -2.26 4.75
CA SER A 9 -13.43 -3.14 3.97
C SER A 9 -14.08 -2.32 2.86
N CYS A 10 -13.92 -2.73 1.62
CA CYS A 10 -14.50 -2.05 0.47
C CYS A 10 -15.96 -2.47 0.24
N THR A 11 -16.76 -1.55 -0.31
CA THR A 11 -18.03 -1.91 -0.94
C THR A 11 -17.73 -2.51 -2.31
N PRO A 12 -18.21 -3.72 -2.62
CA PRO A 12 -17.93 -4.39 -3.89
C PRO A 12 -18.26 -3.52 -5.11
N ALA A 13 -17.25 -3.30 -5.97
CA ALA A 13 -17.34 -2.57 -7.24
C ALA A 13 -17.89 -1.12 -7.14
N ASP A 14 -17.96 -0.53 -5.95
CA ASP A 14 -18.50 0.83 -5.73
C ASP A 14 -17.35 1.84 -5.53
N ILE A 15 -16.81 2.35 -6.64
CA ILE A 15 -15.70 3.32 -6.62
C ILE A 15 -16.04 4.57 -5.81
N PRO A 16 -17.22 5.22 -5.97
CA PRO A 16 -17.58 6.38 -5.18
C PRO A 16 -17.55 6.13 -3.67
N ALA A 17 -18.21 5.06 -3.20
CA ALA A 17 -18.24 4.72 -1.76
C ALA A 17 -16.84 4.40 -1.21
N ASN A 18 -16.01 3.69 -1.98
CA ASN A 18 -14.66 3.35 -1.57
C ASN A 18 -13.72 4.57 -1.58
N THR A 19 -13.91 5.50 -2.51
CA THR A 19 -13.19 6.78 -2.53
C THR A 19 -13.54 7.62 -1.31
N GLU A 20 -14.82 7.71 -0.93
CA GLU A 20 -15.26 8.44 0.26
C GLU A 20 -14.65 7.84 1.54
N ARG A 21 -14.67 6.52 1.70
CA ARG A 21 -14.03 5.82 2.83
C ARG A 21 -12.52 6.06 2.88
N SER A 22 -11.86 5.98 1.74
CA SER A 22 -10.43 6.22 1.63
C SER A 22 -10.09 7.68 1.97
N LEU A 23 -10.92 8.64 1.56
CA LEU A 23 -10.77 10.05 1.91
C LEU A 23 -10.91 10.28 3.43
N ALA A 24 -11.86 9.63 4.09
CA ALA A 24 -11.99 9.70 5.54
C ALA A 24 -10.73 9.19 6.27
N LEU A 25 -10.17 8.06 5.82
CA LEU A 25 -8.92 7.52 6.37
C LEU A 25 -7.70 8.40 6.05
N ALA A 26 -7.66 9.03 4.86
CA ALA A 26 -6.62 10.01 4.53
C ALA A 26 -6.68 11.24 5.45
N ALA A 27 -7.88 11.72 5.76
CA ALA A 27 -8.08 12.81 6.70
C ALA A 27 -7.65 12.42 8.13
N GLU A 28 -7.96 11.20 8.58
CA GLU A 28 -7.50 10.64 9.85
C GLU A 28 -5.97 10.56 9.90
N ALA A 29 -5.33 10.00 8.86
CA ALA A 29 -3.88 9.91 8.75
C ALA A 29 -3.23 11.30 8.85
N ARG A 30 -3.77 12.28 8.13
CA ARG A 30 -3.31 13.68 8.19
C ARG A 30 -3.48 14.30 9.58
N ALA A 31 -4.59 14.03 10.26
CA ALA A 31 -4.82 14.51 11.63
C ALA A 31 -3.82 13.91 12.63
N GLN A 32 -3.31 12.69 12.36
CA GLN A 32 -2.23 12.06 13.12
C GLN A 32 -0.83 12.56 12.69
N GLY A 33 -0.74 13.51 11.76
CA GLY A 33 0.50 14.12 11.28
C GLY A 33 1.21 13.30 10.21
N ALA A 34 0.55 12.32 9.57
CA ALA A 34 1.15 11.61 8.45
C ALA A 34 1.28 12.51 7.20
N GLU A 35 2.35 12.30 6.45
CA GLU A 35 2.67 13.00 5.20
C GLU A 35 2.34 12.15 3.96
N LEU A 36 2.20 10.83 4.14
CA LEU A 36 1.81 9.87 3.11
C LEU A 36 0.88 8.80 3.73
N VAL A 37 -0.18 8.44 3.03
CA VAL A 37 -1.04 7.30 3.36
C VAL A 37 -1.03 6.26 2.23
N VAL A 38 -0.92 4.99 2.62
CA VAL A 38 -0.96 3.85 1.70
C VAL A 38 -2.26 3.09 1.92
N PHE A 39 -2.93 2.72 0.82
CA PHE A 39 -4.18 1.96 0.83
C PHE A 39 -3.98 0.52 0.34
N PRO A 40 -4.89 -0.41 0.72
CA PRO A 40 -4.85 -1.81 0.30
C PRO A 40 -4.94 -2.02 -1.22
N GLU A 41 -4.69 -3.25 -1.64
CA GLU A 41 -4.84 -3.72 -3.02
C GLU A 41 -6.27 -3.50 -3.54
N LEU A 42 -6.42 -3.00 -4.78
CA LEU A 42 -7.71 -2.75 -5.43
C LEU A 42 -8.71 -1.95 -4.55
N THR A 43 -8.22 -1.01 -3.76
CA THR A 43 -9.02 -0.22 -2.80
C THR A 43 -10.27 0.41 -3.43
N LEU A 44 -10.18 0.88 -4.69
CA LEU A 44 -11.30 1.61 -5.29
C LEU A 44 -12.48 0.70 -5.67
N THR A 45 -12.23 -0.57 -5.97
CA THR A 45 -13.28 -1.52 -6.38
C THR A 45 -13.52 -2.61 -5.34
N GLY A 46 -12.63 -2.79 -4.38
CA GLY A 46 -12.49 -4.04 -3.67
C GLY A 46 -11.85 -5.10 -4.56
N TYR A 47 -11.52 -6.26 -3.98
CA TYR A 47 -10.89 -7.37 -4.71
C TYR A 47 -11.96 -8.18 -5.50
N GLU A 48 -12.68 -7.49 -6.40
CA GLU A 48 -13.84 -7.99 -7.14
C GLU A 48 -13.44 -8.36 -8.57
N LEU A 49 -12.65 -9.43 -8.73
CA LEU A 49 -12.04 -9.81 -10.00
C LEU A 49 -13.08 -10.13 -11.09
N GLU A 50 -14.20 -10.78 -10.74
CA GLU A 50 -15.27 -11.08 -11.69
C GLU A 50 -15.94 -9.80 -12.21
N ALA A 51 -16.22 -8.84 -11.34
CA ALA A 51 -16.77 -7.56 -11.72
C ALA A 51 -15.80 -6.76 -12.60
N LEU A 52 -14.51 -6.74 -12.23
CA LEU A 52 -13.47 -6.08 -13.02
C LEU A 52 -13.29 -6.68 -14.41
N ALA A 53 -13.43 -8.00 -14.55
CA ALA A 53 -13.40 -8.68 -15.85
C ALA A 53 -14.63 -8.39 -16.70
N ALA A 54 -15.81 -8.26 -16.08
CA ALA A 54 -17.09 -8.06 -16.76
C ALA A 54 -17.35 -6.60 -17.14
N ASP A 55 -16.87 -5.63 -16.36
CA ASP A 55 -17.16 -4.21 -16.55
C ASP A 55 -15.89 -3.35 -16.67
N PRO A 56 -15.45 -3.02 -17.89
CA PRO A 56 -14.35 -2.07 -18.11
C PRO A 56 -14.64 -0.64 -17.62
N GLY A 57 -15.86 -0.30 -17.23
CA GLY A 57 -16.21 0.96 -16.57
C GLY A 57 -15.59 1.10 -15.18
N LEU A 58 -15.23 -0.01 -14.54
CA LEU A 58 -14.52 -0.05 -13.25
C LEU A 58 -13.02 0.26 -13.38
N TRP A 59 -12.46 0.26 -14.58
CA TRP A 59 -11.05 0.59 -14.77
C TRP A 59 -10.87 2.11 -14.86
N LEU A 60 -9.90 2.65 -14.17
CA LEU A 60 -9.48 4.04 -14.35
C LEU A 60 -8.96 4.25 -15.78
N ALA A 61 -9.26 5.38 -16.39
CA ALA A 61 -8.80 5.71 -17.74
C ALA A 61 -7.27 5.92 -17.77
N ASP A 62 -6.77 6.71 -16.82
CA ASP A 62 -5.37 7.07 -16.65
C ASP A 62 -5.15 7.62 -15.22
N ALA A 63 -3.98 8.20 -14.97
CA ALA A 63 -3.65 8.80 -13.67
C ALA A 63 -4.40 10.13 -13.40
N ASP A 64 -5.03 10.71 -14.40
CA ASP A 64 -5.84 11.93 -14.27
C ASP A 64 -7.34 11.65 -14.29
N ASP A 65 -7.75 10.39 -14.13
CA ASP A 65 -9.16 10.00 -14.06
C ASP A 65 -9.89 10.79 -12.96
N PRO A 66 -11.00 11.50 -13.27
CA PRO A 66 -11.68 12.40 -12.33
C PRO A 66 -12.22 11.69 -11.08
N ARG A 67 -12.38 10.37 -11.10
CA ARG A 67 -12.75 9.58 -9.91
C ARG A 67 -11.69 9.62 -8.82
N LEU A 68 -10.45 10.03 -9.14
CA LEU A 68 -9.34 10.20 -8.22
C LEU A 68 -9.25 11.62 -7.63
N ASP A 69 -9.98 12.60 -8.17
CA ASP A 69 -9.89 14.00 -7.72
C ASP A 69 -10.10 14.19 -6.22
N PRO A 70 -11.04 13.50 -5.54
CA PRO A 70 -11.17 13.62 -4.08
C PRO A 70 -9.90 13.21 -3.33
N LEU A 71 -9.24 12.10 -3.73
CA LEU A 71 -8.01 11.64 -3.11
C LEU A 71 -6.82 12.53 -3.46
N ARG A 72 -6.74 13.03 -4.69
CA ARG A 72 -5.72 14.02 -5.12
C ARG A 72 -5.83 15.31 -4.32
N SER A 73 -7.03 15.67 -3.88
CA SER A 73 -7.32 16.89 -3.10
C SER A 73 -7.28 16.67 -1.57
N ALA A 74 -6.82 15.51 -1.09
CA ALA A 74 -6.84 15.16 0.34
C ALA A 74 -5.87 15.97 1.20
N GLY A 75 -4.93 16.71 0.59
CA GLY A 75 -3.91 17.51 1.30
C GLY A 75 -2.89 16.66 2.06
N ILE A 76 -2.71 15.44 1.64
CA ILE A 76 -1.70 14.48 2.09
C ILE A 76 -1.29 13.65 0.86
N ALA A 77 -0.05 13.18 0.79
CA ALA A 77 0.33 12.27 -0.28
C ALA A 77 -0.41 10.92 -0.15
N VAL A 78 -0.81 10.33 -1.28
CA VAL A 78 -1.64 9.13 -1.33
C VAL A 78 -1.01 8.10 -2.25
N ALA A 79 -0.93 6.83 -1.79
CA ALA A 79 -0.67 5.67 -2.63
C ALA A 79 -1.94 4.81 -2.66
N VAL A 80 -2.68 4.85 -3.77
CA VAL A 80 -3.95 4.15 -3.97
C VAL A 80 -3.83 3.08 -5.04
N ASN A 81 -4.55 1.96 -4.86
CA ASN A 81 -4.47 0.82 -5.75
C ASN A 81 -5.78 0.60 -6.50
N ALA A 82 -5.70 0.39 -7.83
CA ALA A 82 -6.84 0.27 -8.72
C ALA A 82 -6.51 -0.51 -10.00
N ALA A 83 -7.55 -0.93 -10.74
CA ALA A 83 -7.43 -1.37 -12.12
C ALA A 83 -7.22 -0.14 -13.03
N LEU A 84 -6.16 -0.13 -13.81
CA LEU A 84 -5.81 0.97 -14.71
C LEU A 84 -5.79 0.48 -16.16
N ARG A 85 -6.45 1.21 -17.04
CA ARG A 85 -6.52 0.92 -18.48
C ARG A 85 -5.13 1.01 -19.11
N THR A 86 -4.89 0.14 -20.10
CA THR A 86 -3.67 0.13 -20.91
C THR A 86 -4.02 0.29 -22.38
N ALA A 87 -3.02 0.38 -23.25
CA ALA A 87 -3.21 0.28 -24.69
C ALA A 87 -3.59 -1.16 -25.13
N GLY A 88 -3.39 -2.16 -24.28
CA GLY A 88 -3.75 -3.54 -24.52
C GLY A 88 -5.20 -3.86 -24.15
N PRO A 89 -5.64 -5.11 -24.33
CA PRO A 89 -7.00 -5.54 -24.06
C PRO A 89 -7.32 -5.70 -22.57
N LEU A 90 -6.32 -5.85 -21.72
CA LEU A 90 -6.48 -6.02 -20.28
C LEU A 90 -5.92 -4.79 -19.54
N PRO A 91 -6.54 -4.41 -18.40
CA PRO A 91 -5.99 -3.40 -17.51
C PRO A 91 -4.75 -3.95 -16.79
N VAL A 92 -4.01 -3.08 -16.11
CA VAL A 92 -3.02 -3.48 -15.11
C VAL A 92 -3.59 -3.24 -13.71
N LEU A 93 -3.17 -4.03 -12.73
CA LEU A 93 -3.38 -3.77 -11.32
C LEU A 93 -2.30 -2.79 -10.89
N ALA A 94 -2.69 -1.53 -10.65
CA ALA A 94 -1.74 -0.43 -10.47
C ALA A 94 -1.82 0.22 -9.11
N THR A 95 -0.67 0.62 -8.58
CA THR A 95 -0.55 1.62 -7.51
C THR A 95 -0.26 2.97 -8.14
N LEU A 96 -1.13 3.96 -7.91
CA LEU A 96 -0.94 5.35 -8.29
C LEU A 96 -0.52 6.15 -7.06
N VAL A 97 0.52 6.96 -7.19
CA VAL A 97 1.02 7.82 -6.11
C VAL A 97 0.81 9.27 -6.49
N TYR A 98 0.22 10.03 -5.56
CA TYR A 98 0.01 11.47 -5.68
C TYR A 98 0.70 12.20 -4.53
N GLY A 99 1.26 13.37 -4.83
CA GLY A 99 1.79 14.28 -3.82
C GLY A 99 0.67 14.96 -3.01
N ALA A 100 1.02 15.62 -1.92
CA ALA A 100 0.08 16.37 -1.11
C ALA A 100 -0.55 17.58 -1.86
N ASP A 101 0.08 18.03 -2.94
CA ASP A 101 -0.41 19.02 -3.88
C ASP A 101 -1.38 18.45 -4.94
N GLY A 102 -1.64 17.14 -4.91
CA GLY A 102 -2.46 16.40 -5.87
C GLY A 102 -1.76 16.06 -7.18
N GLY A 103 -0.49 16.41 -7.34
CA GLY A 103 0.31 16.08 -8.50
C GLY A 103 0.61 14.60 -8.58
N HIS A 104 0.45 13.99 -9.78
CA HIS A 104 0.83 12.60 -10.02
C HIS A 104 2.36 12.44 -9.91
N VAL A 105 2.80 11.51 -9.06
CA VAL A 105 4.23 11.23 -8.81
C VAL A 105 4.71 10.03 -9.61
N THR A 106 3.98 8.91 -9.55
CA THR A 106 4.32 7.68 -10.27
C THR A 106 3.14 6.73 -10.36
N THR A 107 3.21 5.82 -11.32
CA THR A 107 2.33 4.64 -11.43
C THR A 107 3.19 3.38 -11.47
N TYR A 108 2.84 2.40 -10.68
CA TYR A 108 3.43 1.07 -10.65
C TYR A 108 2.38 0.04 -11.04
N ALA A 109 2.67 -0.84 -11.98
CA ALA A 109 1.83 -1.98 -12.31
C ALA A 109 2.40 -3.26 -11.67
N LYS A 110 1.54 -4.03 -11.00
CA LYS A 110 1.88 -5.32 -10.37
C LYS A 110 2.56 -6.24 -11.38
N GLN A 111 3.72 -6.79 -11.01
CA GLN A 111 4.53 -7.61 -11.91
C GLN A 111 4.18 -9.10 -11.80
N HIS A 112 3.83 -9.56 -10.59
CA HIS A 112 3.54 -10.96 -10.31
C HIS A 112 2.07 -11.11 -9.95
N LEU A 113 1.29 -11.57 -10.91
CA LEU A 113 -0.16 -11.78 -10.75
C LEU A 113 -0.44 -13.10 -10.06
N TYR A 114 -1.36 -13.08 -9.08
CA TYR A 114 -1.74 -14.25 -8.29
C TYR A 114 -3.01 -14.91 -8.83
N GLY A 115 -2.97 -16.21 -9.08
CA GLY A 115 -4.15 -17.01 -9.39
C GLY A 115 -5.03 -16.41 -10.50
N ALA A 116 -6.28 -16.11 -10.16
CA ALA A 116 -7.27 -15.57 -11.11
C ALA A 116 -6.94 -14.17 -11.65
N GLU A 117 -6.06 -13.40 -11.01
CA GLU A 117 -5.61 -12.11 -11.54
C GLU A 117 -5.01 -12.22 -12.95
N GLN A 118 -4.39 -13.36 -13.27
CA GLN A 118 -3.77 -13.61 -14.58
C GLN A 118 -4.78 -13.60 -15.74
N SER A 119 -6.06 -13.81 -15.46
CA SER A 119 -7.13 -13.74 -16.48
C SER A 119 -7.76 -12.35 -16.57
N VAL A 120 -7.51 -11.46 -15.61
CA VAL A 120 -8.13 -10.13 -15.50
C VAL A 120 -7.16 -9.02 -15.86
N PHE A 121 -5.88 -9.18 -15.51
CA PHE A 121 -4.87 -8.13 -15.63
C PHE A 121 -3.71 -8.55 -16.53
N ALA A 122 -3.08 -7.55 -17.15
CA ALA A 122 -1.76 -7.68 -17.72
C ALA A 122 -0.70 -7.43 -16.64
N ALA A 123 0.39 -8.19 -16.67
CA ALA A 123 1.52 -8.00 -15.76
C ALA A 123 2.30 -6.73 -16.12
N GLY A 124 2.76 -6.01 -15.10
CA GLY A 124 3.71 -4.92 -15.25
C GLY A 124 5.14 -5.41 -15.53
N GLY A 125 6.04 -4.50 -15.91
CA GLY A 125 7.43 -4.84 -16.22
C GLY A 125 8.46 -3.83 -15.71
N SER A 126 8.01 -2.77 -15.03
CA SER A 126 8.92 -1.71 -14.55
C SER A 126 8.98 -1.69 -13.03
N PRO A 127 10.16 -1.44 -12.43
CA PRO A 127 10.26 -1.34 -10.98
C PRO A 127 9.49 -0.11 -10.49
N GLY A 128 8.73 -0.29 -9.41
CA GLY A 128 8.02 0.79 -8.73
C GLY A 128 8.99 1.59 -7.86
N ARG A 129 9.55 2.68 -8.37
CA ARG A 129 10.48 3.56 -7.65
C ARG A 129 10.04 5.01 -7.78
N PHE A 130 10.06 5.73 -6.65
CA PHE A 130 9.82 7.18 -6.65
C PHE A 130 10.53 7.85 -5.46
N SER A 131 10.51 9.18 -5.44
CA SER A 131 11.03 9.96 -4.31
C SER A 131 9.98 10.95 -3.83
N LEU A 132 9.83 11.08 -2.53
CA LEU A 132 8.93 12.01 -1.88
C LEU A 132 9.58 12.51 -0.57
N GLY A 133 9.57 13.83 -0.32
CA GLY A 133 10.12 14.39 0.90
C GLY A 133 11.59 14.02 1.15
N GLY A 134 12.40 13.83 0.10
CA GLY A 134 13.81 13.43 0.20
C GLY A 134 14.06 11.95 0.54
N ILE A 135 13.00 11.15 0.61
CA ILE A 135 13.08 9.70 0.83
C ILE A 135 12.80 8.97 -0.48
N ARG A 136 13.58 7.93 -0.78
CA ARG A 136 13.36 7.06 -1.93
C ARG A 136 12.54 5.85 -1.52
N PHE A 137 11.47 5.58 -2.27
CA PHE A 137 10.47 4.55 -2.03
C PHE A 137 10.50 3.48 -3.09
N SER A 138 10.04 2.28 -2.71
CA SER A 138 9.66 1.21 -3.62
C SER A 138 8.22 0.77 -3.39
N LEU A 139 7.59 0.26 -4.43
CA LEU A 139 6.22 -0.25 -4.45
C LEU A 139 6.20 -1.75 -4.72
N GLY A 140 5.30 -2.47 -4.06
CA GLY A 140 4.95 -3.84 -4.36
C GLY A 140 3.47 -4.07 -4.05
N VAL A 141 2.82 -4.97 -4.79
CA VAL A 141 1.41 -5.31 -4.57
C VAL A 141 1.30 -6.79 -4.24
N CYS A 142 0.89 -7.08 -3.01
CA CYS A 142 0.54 -8.41 -2.50
C CYS A 142 1.58 -9.49 -2.91
N TYR A 143 1.27 -10.30 -3.91
CA TYR A 143 2.11 -11.42 -4.37
C TYR A 143 3.50 -10.98 -4.89
N ASP A 144 3.69 -9.73 -5.32
CA ASP A 144 5.02 -9.19 -5.63
C ASP A 144 6.02 -9.36 -4.49
N ASN A 145 5.55 -9.28 -3.24
CA ASN A 145 6.38 -9.34 -2.03
C ASN A 145 6.94 -10.75 -1.73
N HIS A 146 6.50 -11.76 -2.47
CA HIS A 146 7.07 -13.11 -2.43
C HIS A 146 8.27 -13.30 -3.38
N PHE A 147 8.65 -12.25 -4.11
CA PHE A 147 9.75 -12.27 -5.07
C PHE A 147 10.92 -11.41 -4.55
N PRO A 148 11.90 -12.00 -3.83
CA PRO A 148 12.97 -11.26 -3.15
C PRO A 148 13.76 -10.33 -4.06
N GLN A 149 13.86 -10.64 -5.36
CA GLN A 149 14.58 -9.80 -6.32
C GLN A 149 13.98 -8.39 -6.47
N LEU A 150 12.67 -8.21 -6.21
CA LEU A 150 12.04 -6.89 -6.28
C LEU A 150 12.50 -5.97 -5.15
N THR A 151 12.55 -6.51 -3.93
CA THR A 151 12.98 -5.77 -2.73
C THR A 151 14.49 -5.67 -2.61
N ALA A 152 15.25 -6.69 -3.04
CA ALA A 152 16.70 -6.61 -3.21
C ALA A 152 17.08 -5.51 -4.21
N GLY A 153 16.42 -5.46 -5.38
CA GLY A 153 16.60 -4.37 -6.34
C GLY A 153 16.23 -3.01 -5.76
N ALA A 154 15.18 -2.93 -4.94
CA ALA A 154 14.81 -1.70 -4.25
C ALA A 154 15.93 -1.18 -3.32
N ALA A 155 16.48 -2.05 -2.51
CA ALA A 155 17.59 -1.72 -1.61
C ALA A 155 18.84 -1.28 -2.39
N ALA A 156 19.19 -2.00 -3.47
CA ALA A 156 20.30 -1.66 -4.36
C ALA A 156 20.12 -0.30 -5.03
N ASP A 157 18.87 0.07 -5.38
CA ASP A 157 18.50 1.38 -5.93
C ASP A 157 18.48 2.50 -4.87
N GLY A 158 18.83 2.23 -3.62
CA GLY A 158 18.87 3.19 -2.51
C GLY A 158 17.49 3.54 -1.94
N CYS A 159 16.47 2.71 -2.16
CA CYS A 159 15.19 2.88 -1.48
C CYS A 159 15.37 2.68 0.04
N ARG A 160 14.60 3.43 0.81
CA ARG A 160 14.58 3.34 2.28
C ARG A 160 13.28 2.77 2.80
N VAL A 161 12.21 2.92 2.05
CA VAL A 161 10.86 2.50 2.42
C VAL A 161 10.26 1.67 1.29
N HIS A 162 9.71 0.53 1.65
CA HIS A 162 8.91 -0.31 0.77
C HIS A 162 7.44 -0.19 1.16
N LEU A 163 6.60 0.21 0.22
CA LEU A 163 5.16 0.34 0.38
C LEU A 163 4.48 -0.87 -0.26
N ALA A 164 3.66 -1.57 0.51
CA ALA A 164 2.93 -2.75 0.08
C ALA A 164 1.42 -2.55 0.23
N SER A 165 0.70 -2.65 -0.89
CA SER A 165 -0.77 -2.71 -0.93
C SER A 165 -1.18 -4.17 -1.09
N SER A 166 -1.97 -4.73 -0.16
CA SER A 166 -2.19 -6.19 -0.13
C SER A 166 -3.60 -6.60 0.28
N LEU A 167 -3.91 -7.86 -0.04
CA LEU A 167 -5.01 -8.62 0.51
C LEU A 167 -4.46 -9.94 1.09
N TYR A 168 -4.12 -9.95 2.37
CA TYR A 168 -3.88 -11.19 3.12
C TYR A 168 -5.15 -11.55 3.88
N GLY A 169 -5.64 -12.76 3.62
CA GLY A 169 -6.84 -13.28 4.25
C GLY A 169 -6.61 -13.86 5.65
N THR A 170 -7.71 -14.17 6.32
CA THR A 170 -7.70 -14.96 7.56
C THR A 170 -7.13 -16.37 7.33
N GLY A 171 -6.73 -17.06 8.38
CA GLY A 171 -6.08 -18.37 8.28
C GLY A 171 -4.59 -18.26 7.96
N ASP A 172 -4.15 -18.90 6.90
CA ASP A 172 -2.71 -18.95 6.53
C ASP A 172 -2.15 -17.58 6.18
N GLY A 173 -2.95 -16.68 5.62
CA GLY A 173 -2.54 -15.32 5.30
C GLY A 173 -2.04 -14.52 6.51
N ILE A 174 -2.55 -14.79 7.73
CA ILE A 174 -2.06 -14.17 8.96
C ILE A 174 -0.60 -14.54 9.22
N ARG A 175 -0.25 -15.84 9.06
CA ARG A 175 1.12 -16.33 9.26
C ARG A 175 2.04 -15.88 8.16
N GLU A 176 1.57 -15.90 6.93
CA GLU A 176 2.33 -15.52 5.76
C GLU A 176 2.72 -14.03 5.83
N ARG A 177 1.76 -13.12 6.11
CA ARG A 177 2.09 -11.70 6.29
C ARG A 177 3.08 -11.45 7.44
N ALA A 178 2.93 -12.20 8.54
CA ALA A 178 3.79 -12.08 9.72
C ALA A 178 5.22 -12.58 9.48
N THR A 179 5.49 -13.22 8.35
CA THR A 179 6.81 -13.71 7.94
C THR A 179 7.40 -12.85 6.82
N VAL A 180 6.60 -12.59 5.77
CA VAL A 180 7.06 -11.92 4.54
C VAL A 180 7.57 -10.49 4.84
N TYR A 181 6.77 -9.67 5.48
CA TYR A 181 7.10 -8.24 5.62
C TYR A 181 8.22 -7.93 6.62
N PRO A 182 8.24 -8.51 7.84
CA PRO A 182 9.41 -8.36 8.70
C PRO A 182 10.67 -8.98 8.09
N GLY A 183 10.55 -10.08 7.32
CA GLY A 183 11.67 -10.67 6.58
C GLY A 183 12.24 -9.72 5.54
N ILE A 184 11.42 -9.03 4.75
CA ILE A 184 11.86 -7.99 3.81
C ILE A 184 12.60 -6.86 4.56
N ALA A 185 12.04 -6.40 5.68
CA ALA A 185 12.62 -5.32 6.46
C ALA A 185 14.00 -5.71 7.04
N GLU A 186 14.13 -6.94 7.53
CA GLU A 186 15.36 -7.48 8.09
C GLU A 186 16.42 -7.71 7.01
N GLU A 187 16.08 -8.42 5.94
CA GLU A 187 17.03 -8.83 4.90
C GLU A 187 17.58 -7.64 4.11
N HIS A 188 16.73 -6.64 3.83
CA HIS A 188 17.09 -5.55 2.92
C HIS A 188 17.30 -4.20 3.64
N GLY A 189 17.14 -4.13 4.96
CA GLY A 189 17.32 -2.91 5.74
C GLY A 189 16.34 -1.79 5.37
N LEU A 190 15.11 -2.18 4.95
CA LEU A 190 14.04 -1.26 4.55
C LEU A 190 13.04 -1.06 5.68
N TYR A 191 12.49 0.15 5.79
CA TYR A 191 11.18 0.29 6.40
C TYR A 191 10.15 -0.38 5.50
N VAL A 192 9.24 -1.16 6.07
CA VAL A 192 8.15 -1.79 5.31
C VAL A 192 6.81 -1.31 5.84
N VAL A 193 5.96 -0.81 4.94
CA VAL A 193 4.63 -0.29 5.23
C VAL A 193 3.62 -1.16 4.51
N LEU A 194 2.84 -1.92 5.26
CA LEU A 194 1.79 -2.79 4.73
C LEU A 194 0.42 -2.16 4.96
N ALA A 195 -0.32 -1.90 3.90
CA ALA A 195 -1.74 -1.64 3.91
C ALA A 195 -2.48 -2.91 3.48
N ASN A 196 -3.37 -3.44 4.33
CA ASN A 196 -4.08 -4.70 4.11
C ASN A 196 -5.60 -4.50 4.21
N HIS A 197 -6.37 -5.30 3.49
CA HIS A 197 -7.81 -5.34 3.68
C HIS A 197 -8.20 -5.88 5.06
N VAL A 198 -9.34 -5.40 5.58
CA VAL A 198 -10.01 -5.94 6.76
C VAL A 198 -11.45 -6.29 6.41
N GLY A 199 -11.94 -7.46 6.84
CA GLY A 199 -13.30 -7.92 6.52
C GLY A 199 -13.48 -8.44 5.08
N PRO A 200 -14.70 -8.49 4.55
CA PRO A 200 -14.99 -9.05 3.23
C PRO A 200 -14.21 -8.35 2.10
N ALA A 201 -13.62 -9.16 1.19
CA ALA A 201 -12.86 -8.69 0.04
C ALA A 201 -12.89 -9.78 -1.05
N GLY A 202 -13.81 -9.69 -1.99
CA GLY A 202 -14.07 -10.73 -2.99
C GLY A 202 -14.36 -12.09 -2.35
N PRO A 203 -13.67 -13.15 -2.78
CA PRO A 203 -13.84 -14.49 -2.20
C PRO A 203 -13.15 -14.66 -0.83
N TRP A 204 -12.46 -13.63 -0.32
CA TRP A 204 -11.64 -13.69 0.87
C TRP A 204 -12.24 -12.85 2.01
N THR A 205 -11.71 -13.09 3.21
CA THR A 205 -11.88 -12.18 4.35
C THR A 205 -10.51 -11.63 4.72
N GLY A 206 -10.28 -10.36 4.49
CA GLY A 206 -9.03 -9.68 4.83
C GLY A 206 -8.77 -9.75 6.33
N CYS A 207 -7.54 -10.07 6.72
CA CYS A 207 -7.19 -10.24 8.14
C CYS A 207 -6.84 -8.94 8.86
N GLY A 208 -6.94 -7.78 8.20
CA GLY A 208 -6.53 -6.52 8.79
C GLY A 208 -5.04 -6.49 9.11
N ARG A 209 -4.68 -5.96 10.27
CA ARG A 209 -3.30 -5.92 10.78
C ARG A 209 -2.35 -5.21 9.83
N SER A 210 -2.82 -4.10 9.21
CA SER A 210 -1.93 -3.18 8.51
C SER A 210 -0.84 -2.71 9.47
N ALA A 211 0.40 -2.63 8.99
CA ALA A 211 1.53 -2.48 9.91
C ALA A 211 2.73 -1.77 9.28
N VAL A 212 3.63 -1.31 10.16
CA VAL A 212 4.92 -0.74 9.76
C VAL A 212 6.04 -1.44 10.53
N TRP A 213 7.07 -1.86 9.81
CA TRP A 213 8.29 -2.44 10.38
C TRP A 213 9.50 -1.53 10.12
N ALA A 214 10.40 -1.47 11.11
CA ALA A 214 11.71 -0.81 10.98
C ALA A 214 12.70 -1.69 10.20
N PRO A 215 13.77 -1.13 9.64
CA PRO A 215 14.95 -1.88 9.22
C PRO A 215 15.39 -2.84 10.33
N GLY A 216 15.58 -4.14 10.00
CA GLY A 216 15.84 -5.18 11.00
C GLY A 216 14.60 -5.91 11.51
N GLY A 217 13.40 -5.64 10.92
CA GLY A 217 12.19 -6.42 11.15
C GLY A 217 11.37 -6.07 12.40
N ALA A 218 11.81 -5.09 13.21
CA ALA A 218 11.09 -4.69 14.41
C ALA A 218 9.75 -4.02 14.05
N LEU A 219 8.65 -4.48 14.65
CA LEU A 219 7.32 -3.91 14.49
C LEU A 219 7.23 -2.53 15.17
N LEU A 220 6.88 -1.49 14.42
CA LEU A 220 6.71 -0.12 14.90
C LEU A 220 5.24 0.20 15.22
N ALA A 221 4.33 -0.26 14.38
CA ALA A 221 2.89 -0.06 14.55
C ALA A 221 2.10 -1.17 13.86
N GLU A 222 0.98 -1.57 14.43
CA GLU A 222 0.05 -2.55 13.85
C GLU A 222 -1.39 -2.17 14.20
N ALA A 223 -2.28 -2.25 13.21
CA ALA A 223 -3.72 -2.11 13.37
C ALA A 223 -4.34 -3.40 13.94
N ASP A 224 -5.58 -3.31 14.40
CA ASP A 224 -6.35 -4.49 14.78
C ASP A 224 -6.75 -5.36 13.56
N ASP A 225 -7.51 -6.42 13.81
CA ASP A 225 -7.97 -7.36 12.79
C ASP A 225 -9.46 -7.19 12.43
N ARG A 226 -10.09 -6.07 12.77
CA ARG A 226 -11.56 -5.92 12.73
C ARG A 226 -12.06 -4.61 12.17
N THR A 227 -11.36 -3.50 12.43
CA THR A 227 -11.88 -2.16 12.14
C THR A 227 -11.13 -1.47 11.03
N ALA A 228 -11.85 -0.68 10.21
CA ALA A 228 -11.21 0.27 9.32
C ALA A 228 -10.47 1.31 10.15
N SER A 229 -9.19 1.54 9.88
CA SER A 229 -8.33 2.42 10.65
C SER A 229 -7.04 2.75 9.92
N VAL A 230 -6.25 3.65 10.50
CA VAL A 230 -4.88 3.92 10.08
C VAL A 230 -3.92 3.70 11.24
N VAL A 231 -2.73 3.19 10.95
CA VAL A 231 -1.60 3.19 11.87
C VAL A 231 -0.47 4.00 11.28
N THR A 232 0.28 4.70 12.11
CA THR A 232 1.34 5.60 11.67
C THR A 232 2.68 5.27 12.32
N ALA A 233 3.77 5.49 11.57
CA ALA A 233 5.12 5.41 12.12
C ALA A 233 6.03 6.45 11.45
N GLU A 234 7.07 6.86 12.18
CA GLU A 234 8.15 7.70 11.63
C GLU A 234 9.13 6.84 10.84
N VAL A 235 9.49 7.29 9.65
CA VAL A 235 10.56 6.72 8.85
C VAL A 235 11.68 7.75 8.67
N ALA A 236 12.91 7.32 8.86
CA ALA A 236 14.07 8.20 8.77
C ALA A 236 14.59 8.27 7.32
N ALA A 237 14.97 9.47 6.89
CA ALA A 237 15.77 9.65 5.67
C ALA A 237 17.18 9.04 5.86
N ALA A 238 17.88 8.77 4.77
CA ALA A 238 19.27 8.29 4.82
C ALA A 238 20.15 9.30 5.56
N GLY A 239 20.90 8.82 6.56
CA GLY A 239 21.84 9.65 7.35
C GLY A 239 21.31 10.18 8.70
N ALA A 240 20.03 10.02 9.03
CA ALA A 240 19.55 10.24 10.38
C ALA A 240 19.86 8.96 11.19
N ALA A 241 20.86 9.02 12.08
CA ALA A 241 21.09 7.96 13.06
C ALA A 241 19.82 7.76 13.88
N ALA A 242 19.46 6.50 14.14
CA ALA A 242 18.39 6.17 15.06
C ALA A 242 18.73 6.87 16.41
N ALA A 243 17.99 7.93 16.73
CA ALA A 243 18.11 8.55 18.04
C ALA A 243 17.62 7.52 19.06
N ASP A 244 18.47 7.17 20.00
CA ASP A 244 18.25 6.25 21.09
C ASP A 244 16.87 6.43 21.72
N VAL A 245 16.00 5.44 21.53
CA VAL A 245 14.89 5.17 22.45
C VAL A 245 15.42 4.21 23.51
N ALA A 246 16.29 4.71 24.34
CA ALA A 246 16.70 4.02 25.55
C ALA A 246 16.81 5.05 26.68
N THR A 247 16.16 4.69 27.80
CA THR A 247 16.23 5.29 29.13
C THR A 247 15.21 6.39 29.50
N ALA A 248 14.00 5.93 29.87
CA ALA A 248 13.30 6.52 30.98
C ALA A 248 12.71 5.39 31.84
N GLY A 249 13.49 4.88 32.78
CA GLY A 249 13.01 3.84 33.67
C GLY A 249 14.08 3.25 34.59
N THR A 250 14.75 4.07 35.41
CA THR A 250 15.22 3.66 36.74
C THR A 250 15.59 4.92 37.52
N GLY A 251 14.85 5.18 38.57
CA GLY A 251 15.14 6.27 39.53
C GLY A 251 14.23 6.16 40.73
N ALA A 252 14.67 5.36 41.73
CA ALA A 252 14.31 5.37 43.14
C ALA A 252 12.81 5.32 43.52
#